data_b1930d497abe1b2a08c7e6c6431b450f
#
_entry.id   b1930d497abe1b2a08c7e6c6431b450f
#
_cell.length_a   1.000
_cell.length_b   1.000
_cell.length_c   1.000
_cell.angle_alpha   90.00
_cell.angle_beta   90.00
_cell.angle_gamma   90.00
#
_symmetry.space_group_name_H-M   'P 1'
#
loop_
_entity.id
_entity.type
_entity.pdbx_description
1 polymer ?
#
loop_
_entity_poly.entity_id
_entity_poly.type
_entity_poly.pdbx_seq_one_letter_code
_entity_poly.pdbx_strand_id
1 'polypeptide(L)'
;MRYSEGGFFNAIMSFPQDYPNNPPTVRFTTDMWHPNVYPDGRVCISILHTPGDDPNGYEKASERWSPVHTVETIMISIISMLSSPNDESPANIDAAKEWREDRDGFKKHVKKIVRKSID
;
A
#
# COMPACT_ATOMS: atom_id res chain seq x y z
N MET A 1 5.86 -15.57 2.77
CA MET A 1 5.35 -15.05 4.06
C MET A 1 4.30 -13.98 3.79
N ARG A 2 3.17 -14.10 4.44
CA ARG A 2 2.12 -13.09 4.35
C ARG A 2 2.40 -11.98 5.34
N TYR A 3 2.39 -10.75 4.88
CA TYR A 3 2.70 -9.59 5.70
C TYR A 3 1.84 -9.50 6.94
N SER A 4 0.53 -9.65 6.78
CA SER A 4 -0.45 -9.43 7.85
C SER A 4 -0.77 -10.67 8.67
N GLU A 5 -0.07 -11.77 8.46
CA GLU A 5 -0.38 -13.02 9.17
C GLU A 5 -0.19 -12.85 10.67
N GLY A 6 -1.27 -13.02 11.42
CA GLY A 6 -1.29 -12.88 12.87
C GLY A 6 -1.26 -11.45 13.40
N GLY A 7 -1.21 -10.43 12.54
CA GLY A 7 -1.16 -9.04 12.95
C GLY A 7 -2.52 -8.34 12.85
N PHE A 8 -2.64 -7.21 13.56
CA PHE A 8 -3.81 -6.34 13.52
C PHE A 8 -3.38 -4.95 13.06
N PHE A 9 -3.82 -4.55 11.88
CA PHE A 9 -3.40 -3.28 11.27
C PHE A 9 -4.61 -2.39 11.05
N ASN A 10 -4.59 -1.22 11.68
CA ASN A 10 -5.67 -0.24 11.56
C ASN A 10 -5.36 0.74 10.42
N ALA A 11 -6.39 1.08 9.68
CA ALA A 11 -6.27 2.03 8.59
C ALA A 11 -7.49 2.94 8.52
N ILE A 12 -7.29 4.14 7.97
CA ILE A 12 -8.35 5.11 7.75
C ILE A 12 -8.49 5.29 6.25
N MET A 13 -9.72 5.14 5.74
CA MET A 13 -10.06 5.43 4.36
C MET A 13 -10.84 6.74 4.35
N SER A 14 -10.30 7.75 3.65
CA SER A 14 -10.90 9.07 3.56
C SER A 14 -11.40 9.33 2.14
N PHE A 15 -12.66 9.76 2.02
CA PHE A 15 -13.30 9.98 0.73
C PHE A 15 -13.28 11.46 0.37
N PRO A 16 -12.86 11.81 -0.88
CA PRO A 16 -12.95 13.21 -1.32
C PRO A 16 -14.40 13.61 -1.56
N GLN A 17 -14.66 14.93 -1.58
CA GLN A 17 -16.00 15.44 -1.81
C GLN A 17 -16.57 15.02 -3.15
N ASP A 18 -15.74 14.89 -4.16
CA ASP A 18 -16.16 14.49 -5.51
C ASP A 18 -16.09 12.98 -5.76
N TYR A 19 -15.94 12.19 -4.70
CA TYR A 19 -16.04 10.73 -4.82
C TYR A 19 -17.37 10.36 -5.49
N PRO A 20 -17.43 9.46 -6.46
CA PRO A 20 -16.38 8.52 -6.86
C PRO A 20 -15.52 8.98 -8.04
N ASN A 21 -15.55 10.25 -8.44
CA ASN A 21 -14.74 10.74 -9.56
C ASN A 21 -13.24 10.70 -9.25
N ASN A 22 -12.91 11.04 -8.02
CA ASN A 22 -11.55 10.86 -7.53
C ASN A 22 -11.50 9.80 -6.44
N PRO A 23 -10.35 9.11 -6.29
CA PRO A 23 -10.23 8.00 -5.36
C PRO A 23 -10.19 8.44 -3.91
N PRO A 24 -10.55 7.55 -2.98
CA PRO A 24 -10.26 7.77 -1.57
C PRO A 24 -8.76 7.65 -1.32
N THR A 25 -8.31 8.15 -0.18
CA THR A 25 -6.96 7.90 0.33
C THR A 25 -7.05 6.87 1.43
N VAL A 26 -6.00 6.04 1.54
CA VAL A 26 -5.90 5.03 2.59
C VAL A 26 -4.60 5.26 3.35
N ARG A 27 -4.68 5.31 4.67
CA ARG A 27 -3.51 5.49 5.51
C ARG A 27 -3.56 4.53 6.69
N PHE A 28 -2.50 3.76 6.86
CA PHE A 28 -2.35 2.93 8.05
C PHE A 28 -1.99 3.81 9.24
N THR A 29 -2.69 3.61 10.36
CA THR A 29 -2.37 4.26 11.63
C THR A 29 -1.45 3.39 12.47
N THR A 30 -1.38 2.10 12.16
CA THR A 30 -0.42 1.16 12.73
C THR A 30 0.90 1.27 11.95
N ASP A 31 2.03 1.11 12.63
CA ASP A 31 3.33 1.13 11.97
C ASP A 31 3.40 0.04 10.89
N MET A 32 3.91 0.41 9.73
CA MET A 32 4.05 -0.48 8.58
C MET A 32 5.48 -0.42 8.04
N TRP A 33 5.94 -1.56 7.52
CA TRP A 33 7.23 -1.63 6.83
C TRP A 33 6.99 -2.33 5.49
N HIS A 34 6.80 -1.54 4.45
CA HIS A 34 6.42 -2.08 3.13
C HIS A 34 6.86 -1.10 2.04
N PRO A 35 7.38 -1.61 0.90
CA PRO A 35 7.82 -0.73 -0.19
C PRO A 35 6.74 0.23 -0.70
N ASN A 36 5.47 -0.14 -0.63
CA ASN A 36 4.36 0.65 -1.18
C ASN A 36 3.53 1.38 -0.13
N VAL A 37 4.07 1.50 1.08
CA VAL A 37 3.47 2.29 2.16
C VAL A 37 4.47 3.35 2.61
N TYR A 38 4.10 4.62 2.51
CA TYR A 38 4.95 5.72 2.97
C TYR A 38 5.21 5.59 4.47
N PRO A 39 6.33 6.16 4.96
CA PRO A 39 6.62 6.14 6.40
C PRO A 39 5.51 6.71 7.27
N ASP A 40 4.68 7.62 6.75
CA ASP A 40 3.54 8.18 7.47
C ASP A 40 2.28 7.30 7.40
N GLY A 41 2.35 6.16 6.73
CA GLY A 41 1.25 5.20 6.63
C GLY A 41 0.42 5.29 5.35
N ARG A 42 0.61 6.30 4.52
CA ARG A 42 -0.16 6.42 3.28
C ARG A 42 0.16 5.27 2.33
N VAL A 43 -0.88 4.70 1.73
CA VAL A 43 -0.77 3.59 0.79
C VAL A 43 -0.58 4.13 -0.63
N CYS A 44 0.42 3.62 -1.33
CA CYS A 44 0.72 4.00 -2.71
C CYS A 44 0.50 2.80 -3.64
N ILE A 45 -0.68 2.71 -4.23
CA ILE A 45 -1.02 1.69 -5.24
C ILE A 45 -1.75 2.35 -6.39
N SER A 46 -1.63 1.77 -7.59
CA SER A 46 -2.15 2.38 -8.82
C SER A 46 -3.65 2.66 -8.79
N ILE A 47 -4.43 1.75 -8.22
CA ILE A 47 -5.88 1.91 -8.12
C ILE A 47 -6.31 3.18 -7.35
N LEU A 48 -5.42 3.70 -6.49
CA LEU A 48 -5.66 4.92 -5.72
C LEU A 48 -5.07 6.16 -6.37
N HIS A 49 -4.50 6.05 -7.57
CA HIS A 49 -3.93 7.19 -8.28
C HIS A 49 -5.00 7.88 -9.13
N THR A 50 -5.05 9.20 -9.03
CA THR A 50 -5.98 10.02 -9.79
C THR A 50 -5.82 9.77 -11.29
N PRO A 51 -6.92 9.63 -12.05
CA PRO A 51 -6.84 9.44 -13.49
C PRO A 51 -6.04 10.58 -14.16
N GLY A 52 -5.17 10.20 -15.10
CA GLY A 52 -4.34 11.16 -15.83
C GLY A 52 -3.08 11.61 -15.10
N ASP A 53 -2.89 11.23 -13.84
CA ASP A 53 -1.77 11.67 -13.02
C ASP A 53 -0.62 10.65 -13.04
N ASP A 54 -0.01 10.50 -14.22
CA ASP A 54 1.16 9.63 -14.38
C ASP A 54 2.16 10.28 -15.33
N PRO A 55 2.99 11.21 -14.81
CA PRO A 55 3.94 11.93 -15.63
C PRO A 55 5.02 11.03 -16.26
N ASN A 56 5.24 9.85 -15.71
CA ASN A 56 6.28 8.93 -16.20
C ASN A 56 5.75 7.85 -17.13
N GLY A 57 4.43 7.72 -17.29
CA GLY A 57 3.82 6.74 -18.16
C GLY A 57 3.98 5.28 -17.72
N TYR A 58 4.25 5.03 -16.45
CA TYR A 58 4.46 3.67 -15.94
C TYR A 58 3.17 2.89 -15.74
N GLU A 59 2.05 3.58 -15.60
CA GLU A 59 0.76 2.95 -15.36
C GLU A 59 -0.14 3.07 -16.57
N LYS A 60 -0.85 1.99 -16.87
CA LYS A 60 -1.91 2.02 -17.88
C LYS A 60 -3.14 2.70 -17.28
N ALA A 61 -3.95 3.34 -18.12
CA ALA A 61 -5.18 3.98 -17.67
C ALA A 61 -6.10 3.00 -16.93
N SER A 62 -6.12 1.74 -17.34
CA SER A 62 -6.92 0.69 -16.72
C SER A 62 -6.44 0.29 -15.32
N GLU A 63 -5.21 0.65 -14.96
CA GLU A 63 -4.62 0.33 -13.66
C GLU A 63 -4.89 1.41 -12.62
N ARG A 64 -5.35 2.58 -13.05
CA ARG A 64 -5.61 3.72 -12.16
C ARG A 64 -7.04 3.71 -11.67
N TRP A 65 -7.34 4.68 -10.80
CA TRP A 65 -8.69 4.85 -10.29
C TRP A 65 -9.71 5.04 -11.40
N SER A 66 -10.85 4.44 -11.20
CA SER A 66 -12.03 4.60 -12.03
C SER A 66 -13.26 4.50 -11.12
N PRO A 67 -14.37 5.20 -11.42
CA PRO A 67 -15.59 5.15 -10.60
C PRO A 67 -16.22 3.76 -10.47
N VAL A 68 -15.78 2.78 -11.26
CA VAL A 68 -16.27 1.39 -11.14
C VAL A 68 -15.67 0.64 -9.95
N HIS A 69 -14.58 1.16 -9.38
CA HIS A 69 -13.97 0.56 -8.21
C HIS A 69 -14.80 0.81 -6.95
N THR A 70 -14.78 -0.15 -6.04
CA THR A 70 -15.53 -0.12 -4.79
C THR A 70 -14.57 -0.22 -3.62
N VAL A 71 -15.08 -0.01 -2.40
CA VAL A 71 -14.31 -0.24 -1.17
C VAL A 71 -13.76 -1.68 -1.15
N GLU A 72 -14.57 -2.63 -1.60
CA GLU A 72 -14.15 -4.04 -1.67
C GLU A 72 -12.95 -4.23 -2.60
N THR A 73 -12.97 -3.66 -3.81
CA THR A 73 -11.85 -3.80 -4.75
C THR A 73 -10.61 -3.11 -4.24
N ILE A 74 -10.74 -2.00 -3.53
CA ILE A 74 -9.62 -1.31 -2.89
C ILE A 74 -9.00 -2.21 -1.82
N MET A 75 -9.81 -2.80 -0.96
CA MET A 75 -9.33 -3.68 0.11
C MET A 75 -8.61 -4.91 -0.45
N ILE A 76 -9.16 -5.53 -1.50
CA ILE A 76 -8.52 -6.68 -2.16
C ILE A 76 -7.16 -6.27 -2.73
N SER A 77 -7.09 -5.10 -3.36
CA SER A 77 -5.85 -4.58 -3.94
C SER A 77 -4.78 -4.35 -2.88
N ILE A 78 -5.17 -3.80 -1.72
CA ILE A 78 -4.25 -3.56 -0.60
C ILE A 78 -3.73 -4.89 -0.06
N ILE A 79 -4.61 -5.87 0.15
CA ILE A 79 -4.23 -7.19 0.66
C ILE A 79 -3.25 -7.85 -0.31
N SER A 80 -3.51 -7.78 -1.61
CA SER A 80 -2.61 -8.33 -2.63
C SER A 80 -1.25 -7.65 -2.61
N MET A 81 -1.23 -6.33 -2.47
CA MET A 81 0.01 -5.56 -2.38
C MET A 81 0.84 -5.96 -1.17
N LEU A 82 0.20 -6.18 -0.03
CA LEU A 82 0.91 -6.58 1.19
C LEU A 82 1.67 -7.90 1.01
N SER A 83 1.13 -8.81 0.19
CA SER A 83 1.77 -10.10 -0.10
C SER A 83 2.75 -10.05 -1.25
N SER A 84 2.58 -9.10 -2.17
CA SER A 84 3.37 -8.98 -3.39
C SER A 84 3.80 -7.54 -3.61
N PRO A 85 4.84 -7.08 -2.90
CA PRO A 85 5.31 -5.69 -3.05
C PRO A 85 5.76 -5.37 -4.47
N ASN A 86 5.48 -4.14 -4.89
CA ASN A 86 6.02 -3.57 -6.12
C ASN A 86 7.12 -2.58 -5.74
N ASP A 87 8.37 -2.96 -5.97
CA ASP A 87 9.53 -2.16 -5.59
C ASP A 87 10.07 -1.29 -6.73
N GLU A 88 9.41 -1.26 -7.88
CA GLU A 88 9.84 -0.44 -9.03
C GLU A 88 9.60 1.05 -8.81
N SER A 89 8.55 1.39 -8.06
CA SER A 89 8.22 2.78 -7.77
C SER A 89 7.86 2.90 -6.28
N PRO A 90 8.86 2.81 -5.41
CA PRO A 90 8.61 2.68 -3.98
C PRO A 90 8.16 3.98 -3.31
N ALA A 91 7.25 3.83 -2.37
CA ALA A 91 6.86 4.88 -1.43
C ALA A 91 7.80 4.91 -0.23
N ASN A 92 8.31 3.76 0.18
CA ASN A 92 9.31 3.62 1.23
C ASN A 92 10.57 3.04 0.62
N ILE A 93 11.55 3.90 0.36
CA ILE A 93 12.78 3.53 -0.33
C ILE A 93 13.60 2.54 0.49
N ASP A 94 13.67 2.73 1.80
CA ASP A 94 14.44 1.84 2.68
C ASP A 94 13.83 0.45 2.73
N ALA A 95 12.51 0.35 2.81
CA ALA A 95 11.82 -0.93 2.79
C ALA A 95 12.00 -1.64 1.45
N ALA A 96 11.95 -0.90 0.34
CA ALA A 96 12.15 -1.45 -1.00
C ALA A 96 13.58 -1.99 -1.16
N LYS A 97 14.56 -1.26 -0.65
CA LYS A 97 15.96 -1.68 -0.70
C LYS A 97 16.17 -2.96 0.10
N GLU A 98 15.63 -3.02 1.30
CA GLU A 98 15.74 -4.20 2.15
C GLU A 98 15.05 -5.40 1.51
N TRP A 99 13.88 -5.18 0.91
CA TRP A 99 13.13 -6.22 0.19
C TRP A 99 13.97 -6.85 -0.94
N ARG A 100 14.69 -6.03 -1.70
CA ARG A 100 15.52 -6.50 -2.82
C ARG A 100 16.84 -7.11 -2.37
N GLU A 101 17.53 -6.47 -1.41
CA GLU A 101 18.91 -6.76 -1.09
C GLU A 101 19.10 -7.60 0.16
N ASP A 102 18.13 -7.56 1.08
CA ASP A 102 18.21 -8.28 2.37
C ASP A 102 16.84 -8.80 2.76
N ARG A 103 16.36 -9.80 2.04
CA ARG A 103 15.04 -10.38 2.25
C ARG A 103 14.85 -10.92 3.68
N ASP A 104 15.89 -11.50 4.27
CA ASP A 104 15.83 -12.02 5.63
C ASP A 104 15.67 -10.88 6.64
N GLY A 105 16.40 -9.78 6.46
CA GLY A 105 16.27 -8.58 7.28
C GLY A 105 14.86 -7.99 7.15
N PHE A 106 14.33 -7.95 5.94
CA PHE A 106 12.97 -7.49 5.68
C PHE A 106 11.95 -8.34 6.46
N LYS A 107 12.08 -9.66 6.40
CA LYS A 107 11.18 -10.58 7.12
C LYS A 107 11.23 -10.38 8.63
N LYS A 108 12.44 -10.17 9.17
CA LYS A 108 12.61 -9.89 10.60
C LYS A 108 11.94 -8.57 10.99
N HIS A 109 12.07 -7.56 10.15
CA HIS A 109 11.47 -6.25 10.38
C HIS A 109 9.94 -6.36 10.39
N VAL A 110 9.38 -7.10 9.43
CA VAL A 110 7.94 -7.34 9.33
C VAL A 110 7.43 -8.10 10.55
N LYS A 111 8.17 -9.11 11.03
CA LYS A 111 7.80 -9.85 12.25
C LYS A 111 7.73 -8.94 13.47
N LYS A 112 8.64 -7.99 13.58
CA LYS A 112 8.62 -6.98 14.65
C LYS A 112 7.36 -6.12 14.57
N ILE A 113 7.01 -5.67 13.37
CA ILE A 113 5.82 -4.86 13.12
C ILE A 113 4.55 -5.65 13.49
N VAL A 114 4.47 -6.90 13.06
CA VAL A 114 3.34 -7.78 13.37
C VAL A 114 3.19 -7.97 14.88
N ARG A 115 4.30 -8.25 15.57
CA ARG A 115 4.30 -8.42 17.03
C ARG A 115 3.83 -7.13 17.73
N LYS A 116 4.33 -5.98 17.30
CA LYS A 116 3.95 -4.69 17.86
C LYS A 116 2.46 -4.41 17.68
N SER A 117 1.87 -4.86 16.57
CA SER A 117 0.45 -4.65 16.28
C SER A 117 -0.47 -5.45 17.22
N ILE A 118 0.03 -6.52 17.81
CA ILE A 118 -0.73 -7.36 18.73
C ILE A 118 -0.63 -6.85 20.18
N ASP A 119 0.52 -6.29 20.52
CA ASP A 119 0.77 -5.71 21.84
C ASP A 119 0.07 -4.36 21.98
#